data_61675039ed8f9ed1bd41f57443c6ae3f
#
_entry.id   61675039ed8f9ed1bd41f57443c6ae3f
#
_cell.length_a   1.000
_cell.length_b   1.000
_cell.length_c   1.000
_cell.angle_alpha   90.00
_cell.angle_beta   90.00
_cell.angle_gamma   90.00
#
_symmetry.space_group_name_H-M   'P 1'
#
loop_
_entity.id
_entity.type
_entity.pdbx_description
1 polymer ?
#
loop_
_entity_poly.entity_id
_entity_poly.type
_entity_poly.pdbx_seq_one_letter_code
_entity_poly.pdbx_strand_id
1 'polypeptide(L)'
;MKRNMQILGFCMLFVILLLSGCSLMPANTGVLIGTNLALSGKGMSYSTSTERGIELAKDMVNDRGGLLGKPVQLVSVDNHGKPEDAVAAIQQLTVRHVSAIIGPDLADCTRAVIPNVEAVKIPLISPACTQPDITVDAQSHEVYRYIFRAAYIDASQGRAMADYALKQLHVKRAAVFYYPDKMYAQGLAEYFRSAFAASGGDVPVYIPVENVLDLTKYLPLLQREQVDVIYLPGYDDWTIPAIELLRSHGVSLPLLGPDGWNGPKMERDVDKDYLTQVYYTDHYAGHDATDAAKRFSQAYYEKYGEWPDSYA
;
A
#
# COMPACT_ATOMS: atom_id res chain seq x y z
N MET A 1 -65.10 -6.86 44.37
CA MET A 1 -63.72 -6.55 44.71
C MET A 1 -62.68 -7.53 44.12
N LYS A 2 -62.83 -8.86 44.28
CA LYS A 2 -61.81 -9.83 43.77
C LYS A 2 -61.56 -9.81 42.24
N ARG A 3 -62.63 -9.57 41.43
CA ARG A 3 -62.50 -9.58 39.94
C ARG A 3 -61.73 -8.39 39.39
N ASN A 4 -61.81 -7.20 40.00
CA ASN A 4 -61.06 -6.00 39.56
C ASN A 4 -59.60 -6.05 40.00
N MET A 5 -59.27 -6.75 41.07
CA MET A 5 -57.89 -6.94 41.53
C MET A 5 -57.12 -7.92 40.65
N GLN A 6 -57.79 -8.91 40.04
CA GLN A 6 -57.14 -9.81 39.06
C GLN A 6 -56.88 -9.16 37.74
N ILE A 7 -57.74 -8.24 37.26
CA ILE A 7 -57.54 -7.49 36.03
C ILE A 7 -56.41 -6.51 36.24
N LEU A 8 -56.28 -5.83 37.38
CA LEU A 8 -55.20 -4.92 37.71
C LEU A 8 -53.84 -5.64 37.77
N GLY A 9 -53.77 -6.85 38.33
CA GLY A 9 -52.59 -7.70 38.38
C GLY A 9 -52.15 -8.16 36.99
N PHE A 10 -53.10 -8.49 36.11
CA PHE A 10 -52.81 -8.93 34.74
C PHE A 10 -52.30 -7.77 33.86
N CYS A 11 -52.86 -6.56 34.00
CA CYS A 11 -52.39 -5.36 33.33
C CYS A 11 -51.01 -4.94 33.80
N MET A 12 -50.69 -5.06 35.10
CA MET A 12 -49.38 -4.72 35.64
C MET A 12 -48.28 -5.71 35.19
N LEU A 13 -48.62 -7.00 35.08
CA LEU A 13 -47.72 -8.03 34.56
C LEU A 13 -47.41 -7.83 33.05
N PHE A 14 -48.43 -7.39 32.27
CA PHE A 14 -48.31 -7.12 30.86
C PHE A 14 -47.47 -5.86 30.58
N VAL A 15 -47.55 -4.83 31.43
CA VAL A 15 -46.72 -3.62 31.35
C VAL A 15 -45.27 -3.93 31.72
N ILE A 16 -45.03 -4.81 32.71
CA ILE A 16 -43.65 -5.24 33.06
C ILE A 16 -43.04 -6.07 31.94
N LEU A 17 -43.80 -6.92 31.23
CA LEU A 17 -43.37 -7.69 30.07
C LEU A 17 -43.05 -6.78 28.85
N LEU A 18 -43.81 -5.69 28.67
CA LEU A 18 -43.54 -4.71 27.60
C LEU A 18 -42.31 -3.83 27.89
N LEU A 19 -41.98 -3.57 29.15
CA LEU A 19 -40.79 -2.85 29.57
C LEU A 19 -39.53 -3.74 29.54
N SER A 20 -39.68 -5.06 29.63
CA SER A 20 -38.57 -6.02 29.51
C SER A 20 -38.20 -6.32 28.05
N GLY A 21 -39.02 -5.92 27.07
CA GLY A 21 -38.80 -6.13 25.63
C GLY A 21 -37.89 -5.08 24.95
N CYS A 22 -37.50 -4.04 25.68
CA CYS A 22 -36.44 -3.10 25.20
C CYS A 22 -35.08 -3.61 25.65
N SER A 23 -34.74 -4.82 25.29
CA SER A 23 -33.42 -5.32 25.62
C SER A 23 -32.69 -5.81 24.39
N LEU A 24 -31.54 -5.28 24.31
CA LEU A 24 -30.37 -6.03 23.87
C LEU A 24 -30.40 -6.46 22.40
N MET A 25 -30.53 -5.50 21.50
CA MET A 25 -29.53 -5.51 20.46
C MET A 25 -28.19 -5.30 21.20
N PRO A 26 -27.23 -6.22 21.12
CA PRO A 26 -25.88 -5.88 21.56
C PRO A 26 -25.53 -4.63 20.79
N ALA A 27 -25.49 -3.49 21.48
CA ALA A 27 -24.89 -2.31 20.89
C ALA A 27 -23.54 -2.80 20.39
N ASN A 28 -23.27 -2.66 19.09
CA ASN A 28 -21.97 -2.97 18.54
C ASN A 28 -21.01 -1.99 19.24
N THR A 29 -20.48 -2.43 20.38
CA THR A 29 -19.69 -1.58 21.29
C THR A 29 -18.27 -1.42 20.80
N GLY A 30 -17.94 -2.03 19.66
CA GLY A 30 -16.62 -1.97 19.05
C GLY A 30 -16.35 -0.66 18.30
N VAL A 31 -15.07 -0.32 18.15
CA VAL A 31 -14.61 0.72 17.22
C VAL A 31 -14.44 0.08 15.85
N LEU A 32 -15.24 0.52 14.87
CA LEU A 32 -15.17 0.01 13.51
C LEU A 32 -14.09 0.76 12.74
N ILE A 33 -13.13 0.01 12.18
CA ILE A 33 -12.11 0.51 11.25
C ILE A 33 -12.38 -0.13 9.89
N GLY A 34 -12.51 0.70 8.86
CA GLY A 34 -12.67 0.24 7.48
C GLY A 34 -11.32 -0.12 6.86
N THR A 35 -11.27 -1.14 6.00
CA THR A 35 -10.15 -1.35 5.09
C THR A 35 -10.62 -1.26 3.65
N ASN A 36 -9.85 -0.59 2.79
CA ASN A 36 -10.11 -0.42 1.36
C ASN A 36 -8.85 -0.86 0.62
N LEU A 37 -8.74 -2.15 0.34
CA LEU A 37 -7.51 -2.78 -0.16
C LEU A 37 -7.80 -3.61 -1.42
N ALA A 38 -6.77 -3.87 -2.23
CA ALA A 38 -6.86 -4.72 -3.40
C ALA A 38 -6.72 -6.21 -3.01
N LEU A 39 -7.73 -6.79 -2.38
CA LEU A 39 -7.70 -8.18 -1.88
C LEU A 39 -7.85 -9.20 -3.01
N SER A 40 -8.18 -8.74 -4.22
CA SER A 40 -8.15 -9.50 -5.47
C SER A 40 -7.68 -8.61 -6.62
N GLY A 41 -7.39 -9.21 -7.78
CA GLY A 41 -6.96 -8.46 -8.96
C GLY A 41 -5.52 -7.94 -8.89
N LYS A 42 -5.29 -6.79 -9.51
CA LYS A 42 -3.95 -6.16 -9.53
C LYS A 42 -3.60 -5.59 -8.16
N GLY A 43 -2.38 -5.88 -7.69
CA GLY A 43 -1.90 -5.43 -6.39
C GLY A 43 -2.24 -6.35 -5.22
N MET A 44 -2.95 -7.47 -5.45
CA MET A 44 -3.35 -8.41 -4.39
C MET A 44 -2.16 -8.89 -3.55
N SER A 45 -0.98 -9.08 -4.15
CA SER A 45 0.22 -9.52 -3.42
C SER A 45 0.61 -8.56 -2.31
N TYR A 46 0.59 -7.27 -2.58
CA TYR A 46 0.90 -6.22 -1.59
C TYR A 46 -0.21 -6.10 -0.55
N SER A 47 -1.45 -5.97 -1.01
CA SER A 47 -2.61 -5.76 -0.13
C SER A 47 -2.88 -6.93 0.80
N THR A 48 -2.55 -8.17 0.41
CA THR A 48 -2.66 -9.33 1.31
C THR A 48 -1.69 -9.20 2.49
N SER A 49 -0.48 -8.73 2.24
CA SER A 49 0.50 -8.50 3.30
C SER A 49 0.04 -7.37 4.23
N THR A 50 -0.45 -6.27 3.66
CA THR A 50 -1.03 -5.15 4.40
C THR A 50 -2.24 -5.60 5.26
N GLU A 51 -3.15 -6.40 4.71
CA GLU A 51 -4.31 -6.90 5.47
C GLU A 51 -3.87 -7.74 6.67
N ARG A 52 -2.87 -8.62 6.50
CA ARG A 52 -2.32 -9.42 7.59
C ARG A 52 -1.69 -8.56 8.68
N GLY A 53 -0.96 -7.51 8.30
CA GLY A 53 -0.42 -6.53 9.25
C GLY A 53 -1.51 -5.82 10.05
N ILE A 54 -2.58 -5.37 9.37
CA ILE A 54 -3.73 -4.73 9.99
C ILE A 54 -4.46 -5.69 10.95
N GLU A 55 -4.67 -6.95 10.54
CA GLU A 55 -5.29 -7.98 11.38
C GLU A 55 -4.45 -8.27 12.63
N LEU A 56 -3.14 -8.37 12.49
CA LEU A 56 -2.25 -8.55 13.63
C LEU A 56 -2.28 -7.33 14.55
N ALA A 57 -2.20 -6.12 14.01
CA ALA A 57 -2.27 -4.89 14.80
C ALA A 57 -3.60 -4.76 15.56
N LYS A 58 -4.72 -5.13 14.93
CA LYS A 58 -6.05 -5.20 15.58
C LYS A 58 -6.01 -6.17 16.77
N ASP A 59 -5.46 -7.37 16.58
CA ASP A 59 -5.38 -8.36 17.64
C ASP A 59 -4.51 -7.85 18.81
N MET A 60 -3.35 -7.29 18.51
CA MET A 60 -2.45 -6.71 19.52
C MET A 60 -3.08 -5.54 20.29
N VAL A 61 -3.95 -4.74 19.65
CA VAL A 61 -4.71 -3.66 20.32
C VAL A 61 -5.79 -4.26 21.21
N ASN A 62 -6.52 -5.25 20.72
CA ASN A 62 -7.60 -5.87 21.46
C ASN A 62 -7.11 -6.65 22.69
N ASP A 63 -5.95 -7.31 22.61
CA ASP A 63 -5.32 -8.00 23.74
C ASP A 63 -4.93 -7.05 24.88
N ARG A 64 -4.73 -5.75 24.56
CA ARG A 64 -4.47 -4.68 25.53
C ARG A 64 -5.73 -3.97 26.03
N GLY A 65 -6.93 -4.48 25.70
CA GLY A 65 -8.21 -3.92 26.12
C GLY A 65 -8.88 -3.02 25.08
N GLY A 66 -8.40 -3.00 23.84
CA GLY A 66 -9.01 -2.27 22.74
C GLY A 66 -8.74 -0.76 22.75
N LEU A 67 -9.49 -0.02 21.95
CA LEU A 67 -9.44 1.45 21.89
C LEU A 67 -10.50 2.04 22.85
N LEU A 68 -10.07 2.84 23.81
CA LEU A 68 -10.94 3.43 24.83
C LEU A 68 -11.81 2.38 25.56
N GLY A 69 -11.24 1.19 25.80
CA GLY A 69 -11.95 0.08 26.45
C GLY A 69 -12.95 -0.65 25.56
N LYS A 70 -12.92 -0.43 24.24
CA LYS A 70 -13.78 -1.08 23.25
C LYS A 70 -12.96 -1.89 22.26
N PRO A 71 -13.41 -3.10 21.88
CA PRO A 71 -12.69 -3.88 20.88
C PRO A 71 -12.69 -3.19 19.51
N VAL A 72 -11.57 -3.29 18.79
CA VAL A 72 -11.47 -2.89 17.39
C VAL A 72 -12.04 -4.02 16.53
N GLN A 73 -12.87 -3.66 15.57
CA GLN A 73 -13.43 -4.56 14.55
C GLN A 73 -13.11 -4.00 13.16
N LEU A 74 -12.73 -4.88 12.24
CA LEU A 74 -12.47 -4.50 10.87
C LEU A 74 -13.70 -4.70 9.99
N VAL A 75 -13.87 -3.78 9.04
CA VAL A 75 -14.85 -3.83 7.96
C VAL A 75 -14.06 -3.78 6.65
N SER A 76 -13.73 -4.94 6.10
CA SER A 76 -12.93 -5.04 4.89
C SER A 76 -13.78 -4.92 3.63
N VAL A 77 -13.31 -4.15 2.66
CA VAL A 77 -13.88 -4.00 1.31
C VAL A 77 -12.77 -4.17 0.29
N ASP A 78 -12.96 -5.12 -0.63
CA ASP A 78 -12.07 -5.36 -1.76
C ASP A 78 -12.31 -4.30 -2.86
N ASN A 79 -11.27 -3.59 -3.27
CA ASN A 79 -11.31 -2.62 -4.37
C ASN A 79 -10.77 -3.19 -5.69
N HIS A 80 -10.37 -4.47 -5.73
CA HIS A 80 -9.87 -5.19 -6.90
C HIS A 80 -8.68 -4.51 -7.60
N GLY A 81 -8.00 -3.56 -6.94
CA GLY A 81 -6.95 -2.71 -7.53
C GLY A 81 -7.48 -1.74 -8.59
N LYS A 82 -8.77 -1.35 -8.51
CA LYS A 82 -9.43 -0.47 -9.46
C LYS A 82 -9.89 0.85 -8.79
N PRO A 83 -9.60 2.01 -9.40
CA PRO A 83 -10.00 3.31 -8.85
C PRO A 83 -11.49 3.46 -8.59
N GLU A 84 -12.34 2.98 -9.52
CA GLU A 84 -13.80 3.04 -9.39
C GLU A 84 -14.33 2.19 -8.23
N ASP A 85 -13.77 1.01 -8.03
CA ASP A 85 -14.13 0.13 -6.93
C ASP A 85 -13.64 0.68 -5.58
N ALA A 86 -12.47 1.34 -5.56
CA ALA A 86 -11.97 2.03 -4.37
C ALA A 86 -12.90 3.18 -3.95
N VAL A 87 -13.43 3.94 -4.90
CA VAL A 87 -14.44 4.99 -4.63
C VAL A 87 -15.73 4.38 -4.09
N ALA A 88 -16.21 3.28 -4.68
CA ALA A 88 -17.40 2.58 -4.20
C ALA A 88 -17.19 2.02 -2.77
N ALA A 89 -15.99 1.57 -2.44
CA ALA A 89 -15.62 1.12 -1.10
C ALA A 89 -15.76 2.23 -0.05
N ILE A 90 -15.38 3.49 -0.35
CA ILE A 90 -15.59 4.62 0.56
C ILE A 90 -17.08 4.79 0.91
N GLN A 91 -17.97 4.67 -0.08
CA GLN A 91 -19.40 4.78 0.15
C GLN A 91 -19.92 3.64 1.06
N GLN A 92 -19.50 2.40 0.80
CA GLN A 92 -19.87 1.24 1.61
C GLN A 92 -19.40 1.39 3.06
N LEU A 93 -18.15 1.83 3.27
CA LEU A 93 -17.57 2.03 4.61
C LEU A 93 -18.27 3.18 5.36
N THR A 94 -18.65 4.25 4.64
CA THR A 94 -19.42 5.38 5.21
C THR A 94 -20.76 4.93 5.75
N VAL A 95 -21.52 4.14 4.99
CA VAL A 95 -22.82 3.59 5.42
C VAL A 95 -22.68 2.67 6.64
N ARG A 96 -21.54 2.02 6.80
CA ARG A 96 -21.22 1.18 7.95
C ARG A 96 -20.71 1.95 9.16
N HIS A 97 -20.63 3.28 9.08
CA HIS A 97 -20.22 4.18 10.16
C HIS A 97 -18.84 3.84 10.74
N VAL A 98 -17.85 3.51 9.87
CA VAL A 98 -16.48 3.30 10.33
C VAL A 98 -15.89 4.60 10.87
N SER A 99 -15.02 4.49 11.89
CA SER A 99 -14.39 5.64 12.54
C SER A 99 -13.17 6.16 11.79
N ALA A 100 -12.49 5.29 11.05
CA ALA A 100 -11.35 5.60 10.19
C ALA A 100 -11.24 4.54 9.08
N ILE A 101 -10.45 4.83 8.06
CA ILE A 101 -10.22 3.95 6.91
C ILE A 101 -8.72 3.74 6.75
N ILE A 102 -8.28 2.49 6.54
CA ILE A 102 -6.92 2.12 6.15
C ILE A 102 -6.94 1.69 4.69
N GLY A 103 -6.05 2.27 3.88
CA GLY A 103 -6.03 2.09 2.43
C GLY A 103 -6.79 3.20 1.68
N PRO A 104 -6.72 3.24 0.33
CA PRO A 104 -6.02 2.29 -0.53
C PRO A 104 -4.49 2.38 -0.41
N ASP A 105 -3.84 1.31 -0.85
CA ASP A 105 -2.37 1.20 -0.92
C ASP A 105 -1.83 1.60 -2.31
N LEU A 106 -2.55 1.30 -3.40
CA LEU A 106 -2.14 1.65 -4.75
C LEU A 106 -2.39 3.13 -5.07
N ALA A 107 -1.45 3.77 -5.75
CA ALA A 107 -1.46 5.21 -6.04
C ALA A 107 -2.72 5.68 -6.80
N ASP A 108 -3.11 4.97 -7.87
CA ASP A 108 -4.27 5.32 -8.68
C ASP A 108 -5.58 5.25 -7.87
N CYS A 109 -5.70 4.21 -7.02
CA CYS A 109 -6.86 4.02 -6.13
C CYS A 109 -6.89 5.09 -5.03
N THR A 110 -5.73 5.39 -4.42
CA THR A 110 -5.64 6.39 -3.35
C THR A 110 -5.99 7.78 -3.87
N ARG A 111 -5.50 8.16 -5.05
CA ARG A 111 -5.84 9.45 -5.66
C ARG A 111 -7.34 9.55 -5.97
N ALA A 112 -7.95 8.49 -6.49
CA ALA A 112 -9.36 8.48 -6.87
C ALA A 112 -10.30 8.73 -5.69
N VAL A 113 -9.94 8.30 -4.48
CA VAL A 113 -10.81 8.43 -3.29
C VAL A 113 -10.73 9.79 -2.59
N ILE A 114 -9.72 10.64 -2.90
CA ILE A 114 -9.49 11.92 -2.21
C ILE A 114 -10.76 12.79 -2.11
N PRO A 115 -11.49 13.10 -3.21
CA PRO A 115 -12.67 13.96 -3.12
C PRO A 115 -13.77 13.37 -2.24
N ASN A 116 -13.94 12.04 -2.26
CA ASN A 116 -14.95 11.34 -1.47
C ASN A 116 -14.60 11.36 0.01
N VAL A 117 -13.35 11.13 0.37
CA VAL A 117 -12.87 11.12 1.77
C VAL A 117 -12.99 12.51 2.39
N GLU A 118 -12.57 13.57 1.67
CA GLU A 118 -12.71 14.95 2.13
C GLU A 118 -14.19 15.34 2.32
N ALA A 119 -15.10 14.84 1.46
CA ALA A 119 -16.52 15.09 1.57
C ALA A 119 -17.18 14.39 2.77
N VAL A 120 -16.84 13.11 3.03
CA VAL A 120 -17.44 12.36 4.15
C VAL A 120 -16.75 12.63 5.49
N LYS A 121 -15.56 13.23 5.48
CA LYS A 121 -14.78 13.62 6.68
C LYS A 121 -14.45 12.46 7.62
N ILE A 122 -14.22 11.28 7.05
CA ILE A 122 -13.71 10.12 7.77
C ILE A 122 -12.20 10.06 7.53
N PRO A 123 -11.35 10.07 8.58
CA PRO A 123 -9.90 9.98 8.41
C PRO A 123 -9.50 8.72 7.63
N LEU A 124 -8.67 8.89 6.62
CA LEU A 124 -8.09 7.82 5.83
C LEU A 124 -6.57 7.86 5.95
N ILE A 125 -5.95 6.72 6.23
CA ILE A 125 -4.51 6.55 6.16
C ILE A 125 -4.16 5.55 5.06
N SER A 126 -3.38 6.00 4.06
CA SER A 126 -2.82 5.10 3.07
C SER A 126 -1.56 4.44 3.64
N PRO A 127 -1.50 3.09 3.69
CA PRO A 127 -0.36 2.40 4.28
C PRO A 127 0.89 2.48 3.41
N ALA A 128 0.75 2.41 2.10
CA ALA A 128 1.87 2.21 1.19
C ALA A 128 1.96 3.22 0.03
N CYS A 129 0.95 4.07 -0.20
CA CYS A 129 1.00 5.02 -1.33
C CYS A 129 2.07 6.10 -1.11
N THR A 130 3.07 6.11 -1.95
CA THR A 130 4.26 6.97 -1.89
C THR A 130 4.14 8.26 -2.72
N GLN A 131 3.08 8.42 -3.51
CA GLN A 131 2.84 9.63 -4.31
C GLN A 131 2.74 10.89 -3.43
N PRO A 132 3.52 11.95 -3.70
CA PRO A 132 3.54 13.16 -2.86
C PRO A 132 2.19 13.84 -2.71
N ASP A 133 1.42 13.89 -3.79
CA ASP A 133 0.19 14.66 -3.92
C ASP A 133 -1.08 13.97 -3.41
N ILE A 134 -0.96 12.83 -2.73
CA ILE A 134 -2.12 12.24 -2.04
C ILE A 134 -2.46 12.95 -0.72
N THR A 135 -1.53 13.67 -0.12
CA THR A 135 -1.75 14.41 1.13
C THR A 135 -1.74 15.92 0.95
N VAL A 136 -1.32 16.39 -0.24
CA VAL A 136 -1.23 17.81 -0.59
C VAL A 136 -1.75 17.98 -2.01
N ASP A 137 -2.67 18.89 -2.23
CA ASP A 137 -3.15 19.20 -3.57
C ASP A 137 -2.02 19.76 -4.44
N ALA A 138 -1.82 19.16 -5.61
CA ALA A 138 -0.70 19.50 -6.49
C ALA A 138 -0.79 20.93 -7.09
N GLN A 139 -1.98 21.53 -7.14
CA GLN A 139 -2.21 22.85 -7.73
C GLN A 139 -2.26 23.95 -6.68
N SER A 140 -3.06 23.76 -5.62
CA SER A 140 -3.23 24.76 -4.57
C SER A 140 -2.14 24.67 -3.48
N HIS A 141 -1.43 23.58 -3.38
CA HIS A 141 -0.50 23.25 -2.30
C HIS A 141 -1.16 23.19 -0.91
N GLU A 142 -2.48 23.08 -0.86
CA GLU A 142 -3.20 22.90 0.39
C GLU A 142 -3.14 21.43 0.86
N VAL A 143 -2.99 21.25 2.17
CA VAL A 143 -2.98 19.92 2.80
C VAL A 143 -4.40 19.42 2.93
N TYR A 144 -4.66 18.19 2.47
CA TYR A 144 -5.93 17.51 2.69
C TYR A 144 -6.13 17.24 4.18
N ARG A 145 -7.35 17.44 4.67
CA ARG A 145 -7.64 17.39 6.12
C ARG A 145 -7.86 15.98 6.65
N TYR A 146 -8.33 15.09 5.78
CA TYR A 146 -8.74 13.74 6.16
C TYR A 146 -7.90 12.65 5.51
N ILE A 147 -6.85 13.00 4.77
CA ILE A 147 -5.95 12.05 4.11
C ILE A 147 -4.57 12.09 4.76
N PHE A 148 -4.13 10.91 5.19
CA PHE A 148 -2.84 10.69 5.81
C PHE A 148 -2.07 9.58 5.08
N ARG A 149 -0.78 9.47 5.35
CA ARG A 149 0.10 8.45 4.78
C ARG A 149 1.05 7.93 5.86
N ALA A 150 1.31 6.60 5.83
CA ALA A 150 2.32 5.96 6.68
C ALA A 150 3.66 5.75 5.95
N ALA A 151 3.68 5.83 4.60
CA ALA A 151 4.86 5.64 3.77
C ALA A 151 5.69 6.92 3.58
N TYR A 152 6.94 6.80 3.15
CA TYR A 152 7.73 7.91 2.61
C TYR A 152 7.25 8.31 1.21
N ILE A 153 7.85 9.34 0.60
CA ILE A 153 7.43 9.85 -0.71
C ILE A 153 8.37 9.41 -1.84
N ASP A 154 7.85 9.25 -3.04
CA ASP A 154 8.60 8.87 -4.26
C ASP A 154 9.81 9.76 -4.54
N ALA A 155 9.70 11.05 -4.26
CA ALA A 155 10.84 11.97 -4.42
C ALA A 155 12.04 11.58 -3.54
N SER A 156 11.80 11.04 -2.34
CA SER A 156 12.85 10.53 -1.45
C SER A 156 13.44 9.23 -1.98
N GLN A 157 12.61 8.33 -2.53
CA GLN A 157 13.08 7.09 -3.16
C GLN A 157 13.94 7.35 -4.37
N GLY A 158 13.44 8.18 -5.31
CA GLY A 158 14.18 8.53 -6.53
C GLY A 158 15.54 9.13 -6.23
N ARG A 159 15.61 10.02 -5.22
CA ARG A 159 16.88 10.60 -4.77
C ARG A 159 17.80 9.55 -4.13
N ALA A 160 17.27 8.72 -3.22
CA ALA A 160 18.06 7.68 -2.54
C ALA A 160 18.66 6.70 -3.55
N MET A 161 17.87 6.28 -4.53
CA MET A 161 18.34 5.36 -5.57
C MET A 161 19.36 6.03 -6.52
N ALA A 162 19.16 7.30 -6.88
CA ALA A 162 20.12 8.07 -7.68
C ALA A 162 21.46 8.23 -6.92
N ASP A 163 21.41 8.56 -5.64
CA ASP A 163 22.59 8.67 -4.78
C ASP A 163 23.31 7.32 -4.63
N TYR A 164 22.56 6.22 -4.45
CA TYR A 164 23.14 4.89 -4.40
C TYR A 164 23.85 4.51 -5.68
N ALA A 165 23.23 4.74 -6.83
CA ALA A 165 23.81 4.46 -8.14
C ALA A 165 25.12 5.23 -8.36
N LEU A 166 25.15 6.53 -8.06
CA LEU A 166 26.32 7.36 -8.25
C LEU A 166 27.42 7.07 -7.23
N LYS A 167 27.08 6.88 -5.94
CA LYS A 167 28.06 6.84 -4.83
C LYS A 167 28.51 5.44 -4.47
N GLN A 168 27.65 4.44 -4.62
CA GLN A 168 27.96 3.05 -4.25
C GLN A 168 28.30 2.20 -5.48
N LEU A 169 27.54 2.32 -6.56
CA LEU A 169 27.81 1.58 -7.79
C LEU A 169 28.79 2.30 -8.71
N HIS A 170 29.08 3.58 -8.45
CA HIS A 170 29.99 4.43 -9.23
C HIS A 170 29.62 4.56 -10.71
N VAL A 171 28.33 4.41 -11.03
CA VAL A 171 27.80 4.52 -12.39
C VAL A 171 27.45 5.97 -12.73
N LYS A 172 27.46 6.32 -14.02
CA LYS A 172 27.22 7.69 -14.48
C LYS A 172 26.16 7.79 -15.58
N ARG A 173 25.83 6.70 -16.25
CA ARG A 173 24.90 6.69 -17.38
C ARG A 173 23.78 5.69 -17.13
N ALA A 174 22.56 6.18 -16.94
CA ALA A 174 21.40 5.35 -16.63
C ALA A 174 20.45 5.23 -17.82
N ALA A 175 19.85 4.04 -17.99
CA ALA A 175 18.61 3.89 -18.72
C ALA A 175 17.43 3.82 -17.75
N VAL A 176 16.33 4.45 -18.11
CA VAL A 176 15.06 4.37 -17.37
C VAL A 176 13.97 3.84 -18.31
N PHE A 177 13.40 2.70 -17.96
CA PHE A 177 12.22 2.15 -18.63
C PHE A 177 11.09 2.08 -17.62
N TYR A 178 9.90 2.57 -17.96
CA TYR A 178 8.77 2.61 -17.03
C TYR A 178 7.43 2.37 -17.73
N TYR A 179 6.49 1.83 -16.98
CA TYR A 179 5.13 1.61 -17.49
C TYR A 179 4.34 2.94 -17.48
N PRO A 180 3.89 3.46 -18.65
CA PRO A 180 3.34 4.80 -18.75
C PRO A 180 1.95 4.97 -18.12
N ASP A 181 1.14 3.90 -17.98
CA ASP A 181 -0.22 4.00 -17.45
C ASP A 181 -0.29 3.97 -15.91
N LYS A 182 0.87 3.97 -15.23
CA LYS A 182 0.95 3.95 -13.78
C LYS A 182 1.61 5.22 -13.24
N MET A 183 0.85 5.99 -12.47
CA MET A 183 1.33 7.22 -11.83
C MET A 183 2.56 6.97 -10.95
N TYR A 184 2.58 5.86 -10.21
CA TYR A 184 3.72 5.42 -9.41
C TYR A 184 4.98 5.27 -10.26
N ALA A 185 4.91 4.53 -11.36
CA ALA A 185 6.06 4.31 -12.25
C ALA A 185 6.53 5.60 -12.92
N GLN A 186 5.60 6.44 -13.39
CA GLN A 186 5.91 7.75 -13.99
C GLN A 186 6.60 8.68 -13.00
N GLY A 187 6.04 8.82 -11.79
CA GLY A 187 6.58 9.69 -10.76
C GLY A 187 8.00 9.29 -10.36
N LEU A 188 8.22 8.02 -10.08
CA LEU A 188 9.53 7.49 -9.73
C LEU A 188 10.56 7.64 -10.84
N ALA A 189 10.18 7.38 -12.10
CA ALA A 189 11.05 7.57 -13.26
C ALA A 189 11.55 9.02 -13.32
N GLU A 190 10.66 9.99 -13.14
CA GLU A 190 11.00 11.41 -13.18
C GLU A 190 11.84 11.84 -11.96
N TYR A 191 11.50 11.40 -10.74
CA TYR A 191 12.28 11.73 -9.56
C TYR A 191 13.69 11.16 -9.60
N PHE A 192 13.86 9.91 -10.06
CA PHE A 192 15.18 9.32 -10.27
C PHE A 192 15.96 10.10 -11.32
N ARG A 193 15.39 10.34 -12.51
CA ARG A 193 16.03 11.08 -13.60
C ARG A 193 16.51 12.45 -13.14
N SER A 194 15.62 13.21 -12.50
CA SER A 194 15.93 14.56 -12.03
C SER A 194 17.03 14.55 -10.96
N ALA A 195 16.97 13.64 -9.99
CA ALA A 195 17.96 13.54 -8.93
C ALA A 195 19.31 13.05 -9.45
N PHE A 196 19.31 12.08 -10.36
CA PHE A 196 20.54 11.53 -10.96
C PHE A 196 21.26 12.58 -11.80
N ALA A 197 20.52 13.31 -12.64
CA ALA A 197 21.09 14.41 -13.44
C ALA A 197 21.59 15.57 -12.57
N ALA A 198 20.85 15.98 -11.55
CA ALA A 198 21.26 17.04 -10.62
C ALA A 198 22.54 16.69 -9.84
N SER A 199 22.84 15.39 -9.67
CA SER A 199 24.02 14.89 -8.97
C SER A 199 25.18 14.52 -9.92
N GLY A 200 25.10 14.89 -11.21
CA GLY A 200 26.16 14.73 -12.21
C GLY A 200 26.12 13.42 -12.98
N GLY A 201 25.04 12.67 -12.92
CA GLY A 201 24.76 11.55 -13.81
C GLY A 201 24.10 12.00 -15.12
N ASP A 202 23.99 11.08 -16.08
CA ASP A 202 23.34 11.28 -17.37
C ASP A 202 22.28 10.18 -17.60
N VAL A 203 21.14 10.53 -18.18
CA VAL A 203 20.06 9.58 -18.49
C VAL A 203 19.77 9.63 -19.99
N PRO A 204 20.67 9.05 -20.82
CA PRO A 204 20.53 9.08 -22.28
C PRO A 204 19.35 8.24 -22.80
N VAL A 205 18.82 7.34 -21.99
CA VAL A 205 17.69 6.48 -22.35
C VAL A 205 16.59 6.69 -21.32
N TYR A 206 15.45 7.28 -21.74
CA TYR A 206 14.27 7.53 -20.90
C TYR A 206 13.02 7.21 -21.72
N ILE A 207 12.50 6.00 -21.57
CA ILE A 207 11.52 5.45 -22.50
C ILE A 207 10.34 4.82 -21.76
N PRO A 208 9.10 5.28 -22.03
CA PRO A 208 7.90 4.58 -21.60
C PRO A 208 7.73 3.26 -22.39
N VAL A 209 7.43 2.17 -21.69
CA VAL A 209 7.27 0.84 -22.27
C VAL A 209 5.98 0.21 -21.76
N GLU A 210 4.94 0.18 -22.58
CA GLU A 210 3.67 -0.46 -22.25
C GLU A 210 3.79 -1.99 -22.27
N ASN A 211 4.32 -2.53 -23.36
CA ASN A 211 4.53 -3.96 -23.51
C ASN A 211 5.98 -4.32 -23.18
N VAL A 212 6.17 -5.14 -22.15
CA VAL A 212 7.50 -5.59 -21.72
C VAL A 212 8.32 -6.20 -22.85
N LEU A 213 7.70 -6.90 -23.79
CA LEU A 213 8.40 -7.49 -24.96
C LEU A 213 9.09 -6.43 -25.83
N ASP A 214 8.60 -5.20 -25.80
CA ASP A 214 9.19 -4.09 -26.54
C ASP A 214 10.57 -3.65 -26.01
N LEU A 215 10.93 -4.03 -24.78
CA LEU A 215 12.27 -3.79 -24.24
C LEU A 215 13.37 -4.35 -25.15
N THR A 216 13.12 -5.45 -25.85
CA THR A 216 14.08 -6.05 -26.79
C THR A 216 14.50 -5.09 -27.89
N LYS A 217 13.62 -4.18 -28.31
CA LYS A 217 13.92 -3.15 -29.34
C LYS A 217 14.98 -2.15 -28.88
N TYR A 218 15.13 -1.99 -27.58
CA TYR A 218 16.03 -0.99 -26.98
C TYR A 218 17.36 -1.57 -26.50
N LEU A 219 17.57 -2.90 -26.56
CA LEU A 219 18.84 -3.52 -26.17
C LEU A 219 20.06 -2.96 -26.94
N PRO A 220 20.00 -2.74 -28.28
CA PRO A 220 21.12 -2.12 -29.00
C PRO A 220 21.40 -0.69 -28.55
N LEU A 221 20.36 0.01 -28.04
CA LEU A 221 20.49 1.39 -27.55
C LEU A 221 21.31 1.44 -26.27
N LEU A 222 21.16 0.45 -25.36
CA LEU A 222 21.95 0.37 -24.13
C LEU A 222 23.46 0.35 -24.40
N GLN A 223 23.90 -0.40 -25.40
CA GLN A 223 25.30 -0.46 -25.81
C GLN A 223 25.75 0.83 -26.49
N ARG A 224 24.97 1.35 -27.44
CA ARG A 224 25.26 2.57 -28.17
C ARG A 224 25.45 3.76 -27.24
N GLU A 225 24.56 3.88 -26.24
CA GLU A 225 24.58 4.98 -25.27
C GLU A 225 25.50 4.68 -24.07
N GLN A 226 26.20 3.56 -24.05
CA GLN A 226 27.12 3.17 -22.97
C GLN A 226 26.46 3.26 -21.60
N VAL A 227 25.29 2.65 -21.46
CA VAL A 227 24.52 2.63 -20.22
C VAL A 227 25.23 1.75 -19.19
N ASP A 228 25.37 2.26 -17.95
CA ASP A 228 26.01 1.57 -16.84
C ASP A 228 25.00 0.85 -15.92
N VAL A 229 23.76 1.34 -15.91
CA VAL A 229 22.69 0.88 -14.99
C VAL A 229 21.31 1.07 -15.60
N ILE A 230 20.37 0.21 -15.22
CA ILE A 230 18.97 0.32 -15.66
C ILE A 230 18.08 0.53 -14.46
N TYR A 231 17.23 1.57 -14.46
CA TYR A 231 16.18 1.79 -13.49
C TYR A 231 14.82 1.40 -14.07
N LEU A 232 14.10 0.51 -13.37
CA LEU A 232 12.82 -0.08 -13.77
C LEU A 232 11.75 0.19 -12.73
N PRO A 233 11.26 1.43 -12.58
CA PRO A 233 10.19 1.72 -11.62
C PRO A 233 8.86 1.12 -12.05
N GLY A 234 8.23 0.38 -11.16
CA GLY A 234 6.93 -0.24 -11.40
C GLY A 234 6.56 -1.30 -10.36
N TYR A 235 5.36 -1.82 -10.52
CA TYR A 235 4.85 -2.94 -9.72
C TYR A 235 5.30 -4.28 -10.29
N ASP A 236 5.14 -5.34 -9.50
CA ASP A 236 5.59 -6.71 -9.79
C ASP A 236 5.05 -7.26 -11.12
N ASP A 237 3.83 -6.92 -11.51
CA ASP A 237 3.17 -7.39 -12.73
C ASP A 237 3.86 -6.95 -14.04
N TRP A 238 4.62 -5.85 -13.97
CA TRP A 238 5.42 -5.35 -15.10
C TRP A 238 6.92 -5.57 -14.89
N THR A 239 7.43 -5.38 -13.68
CA THR A 239 8.87 -5.40 -13.41
C THR A 239 9.46 -6.80 -13.41
N ILE A 240 8.74 -7.82 -12.92
CA ILE A 240 9.21 -9.21 -12.94
C ILE A 240 9.46 -9.66 -14.39
N PRO A 241 8.47 -9.59 -15.31
CA PRO A 241 8.72 -9.92 -16.71
C PRO A 241 9.83 -9.08 -17.36
N ALA A 242 10.00 -7.81 -16.96
CA ALA A 242 11.06 -6.95 -17.49
C ALA A 242 12.46 -7.42 -17.07
N ILE A 243 12.63 -7.79 -15.80
CA ILE A 243 13.89 -8.36 -15.29
C ILE A 243 14.23 -9.65 -16.03
N GLU A 244 13.27 -10.59 -16.10
CA GLU A 244 13.45 -11.87 -16.77
C GLU A 244 13.81 -11.69 -18.26
N LEU A 245 13.13 -10.78 -18.95
CA LEU A 245 13.39 -10.50 -20.36
C LEU A 245 14.80 -9.95 -20.55
N LEU A 246 15.22 -8.95 -19.77
CA LEU A 246 16.55 -8.36 -19.86
C LEU A 246 17.63 -9.41 -19.57
N ARG A 247 17.49 -10.18 -18.51
CA ARG A 247 18.46 -11.22 -18.11
C ARG A 247 18.54 -12.35 -19.13
N SER A 248 17.42 -12.84 -19.64
CA SER A 248 17.40 -13.89 -20.67
C SER A 248 18.04 -13.46 -22.01
N HIS A 249 18.11 -12.15 -22.27
CA HIS A 249 18.83 -11.57 -23.41
C HIS A 249 20.28 -11.16 -23.11
N GLY A 250 20.83 -11.61 -21.99
CA GLY A 250 22.23 -11.40 -21.63
C GLY A 250 22.58 -10.01 -21.09
N VAL A 251 21.58 -9.22 -20.68
CA VAL A 251 21.84 -7.93 -20.03
C VAL A 251 22.34 -8.19 -18.60
N SER A 252 23.61 -7.92 -18.35
CA SER A 252 24.28 -8.10 -17.05
C SER A 252 24.40 -6.81 -16.22
N LEU A 253 23.92 -5.68 -16.75
CA LEU A 253 23.95 -4.38 -16.05
C LEU A 253 23.20 -4.46 -14.71
N PRO A 254 23.63 -3.69 -13.69
CA PRO A 254 22.84 -3.53 -12.46
C PRO A 254 21.42 -3.07 -12.77
N LEU A 255 20.44 -3.67 -12.10
CA LEU A 255 19.04 -3.28 -12.18
C LEU A 255 18.63 -2.62 -10.87
N LEU A 256 17.98 -1.47 -10.98
CA LEU A 256 17.52 -0.67 -9.87
C LEU A 256 15.99 -0.59 -9.88
N GLY A 257 15.39 -0.68 -8.70
CA GLY A 257 13.96 -0.61 -8.53
C GLY A 257 13.51 0.18 -7.31
N PRO A 258 12.21 0.44 -7.20
CA PRO A 258 11.59 1.07 -6.05
C PRO A 258 11.13 0.03 -5.01
N ASP A 259 10.47 0.52 -3.94
CA ASP A 259 9.85 -0.30 -2.90
C ASP A 259 8.85 -1.34 -3.42
N GLY A 260 8.20 -1.09 -4.55
CA GLY A 260 7.31 -2.04 -5.23
C GLY A 260 7.98 -3.37 -5.62
N TRP A 261 9.32 -3.47 -5.51
CA TRP A 261 10.06 -4.73 -5.71
C TRP A 261 10.14 -5.58 -4.44
N ASN A 262 9.90 -5.01 -3.26
CA ASN A 262 9.85 -5.76 -2.00
C ASN A 262 8.48 -6.42 -1.79
N GLY A 263 7.98 -7.10 -2.80
CA GLY A 263 6.76 -7.90 -2.71
C GLY A 263 7.08 -9.39 -2.67
N PRO A 264 6.19 -10.21 -2.12
CA PRO A 264 6.42 -11.65 -1.95
C PRO A 264 6.65 -12.40 -3.28
N LYS A 265 6.31 -11.79 -4.42
CA LYS A 265 6.52 -12.41 -5.74
C LYS A 265 7.95 -12.27 -6.25
N MET A 266 8.66 -11.18 -5.93
CA MET A 266 9.99 -10.94 -6.48
C MET A 266 10.95 -12.09 -6.14
N GLU A 267 11.01 -12.50 -4.88
CA GLU A 267 11.88 -13.59 -4.45
C GLU A 267 11.35 -14.98 -4.82
N ARG A 268 10.03 -15.14 -4.93
CA ARG A 268 9.40 -16.43 -5.22
C ARG A 268 9.37 -16.77 -6.70
N ASP A 269 9.04 -15.79 -7.53
CA ASP A 269 8.67 -16.03 -8.94
C ASP A 269 9.84 -15.74 -9.90
N VAL A 270 10.85 -14.94 -9.49
CA VAL A 270 12.04 -14.66 -10.32
C VAL A 270 13.14 -15.67 -10.07
N ASP A 271 13.78 -16.17 -11.14
CA ASP A 271 14.98 -17.01 -11.01
C ASP A 271 16.07 -16.26 -10.24
N LYS A 272 16.64 -16.90 -9.22
CA LYS A 272 17.67 -16.31 -8.36
C LYS A 272 18.91 -15.84 -9.10
N ASP A 273 19.25 -16.49 -10.21
CA ASP A 273 20.36 -16.08 -11.07
C ASP A 273 20.09 -14.73 -11.75
N TYR A 274 18.81 -14.40 -11.98
CA TYR A 274 18.39 -13.12 -12.53
C TYR A 274 18.38 -11.97 -11.51
N LEU A 275 18.41 -12.28 -10.22
CA LEU A 275 18.47 -11.30 -9.14
C LEU A 275 19.90 -10.85 -8.80
N THR A 276 20.90 -11.28 -9.58
CA THR A 276 22.28 -10.80 -9.42
C THR A 276 22.38 -9.32 -9.78
N GLN A 277 22.99 -8.51 -8.90
CA GLN A 277 23.09 -7.03 -9.07
C GLN A 277 21.72 -6.35 -9.22
N VAL A 278 20.75 -6.81 -8.47
CA VAL A 278 19.43 -6.19 -8.33
C VAL A 278 19.36 -5.45 -7.01
N TYR A 279 18.97 -4.17 -7.04
CA TYR A 279 18.92 -3.29 -5.87
C TYR A 279 17.61 -2.53 -5.88
N TYR A 280 16.99 -2.34 -4.72
CA TYR A 280 15.75 -1.58 -4.61
C TYR A 280 15.71 -0.77 -3.32
N THR A 281 14.89 0.29 -3.31
CA THR A 281 14.55 1.03 -2.10
C THR A 281 13.49 0.28 -1.32
N ASP A 282 13.51 0.44 0.01
CA ASP A 282 12.53 -0.20 0.88
C ASP A 282 12.11 0.74 2.02
N HIS A 283 10.93 0.50 2.59
CA HIS A 283 10.42 1.20 3.77
C HIS A 283 11.04 0.68 5.07
N TYR A 284 11.56 -0.53 5.06
CA TYR A 284 11.99 -1.24 6.25
C TYR A 284 13.35 -1.92 6.04
N ALA A 285 14.30 -1.55 6.90
CA ALA A 285 15.60 -2.23 6.97
C ALA A 285 15.58 -3.20 8.16
N GLY A 286 15.32 -4.48 7.91
CA GLY A 286 15.12 -5.50 8.94
C GLY A 286 16.24 -5.63 9.96
N HIS A 287 17.50 -5.33 9.56
CA HIS A 287 18.67 -5.41 10.45
C HIS A 287 18.79 -4.23 11.43
N ASP A 288 18.18 -3.07 11.10
CA ASP A 288 18.18 -1.86 11.95
C ASP A 288 16.83 -1.64 12.67
N ALA A 289 16.01 -2.69 12.76
CA ALA A 289 14.68 -2.62 13.31
C ALA A 289 14.66 -2.17 14.78
N THR A 290 13.71 -1.28 15.09
CA THR A 290 13.39 -0.89 16.47
C THR A 290 12.85 -2.09 17.25
N ASP A 291 12.88 -2.01 18.60
CA ASP A 291 12.29 -3.08 19.43
C ASP A 291 10.79 -3.28 19.17
N ALA A 292 10.07 -2.22 18.76
CA ALA A 292 8.67 -2.33 18.36
C ALA A 292 8.52 -3.12 17.07
N ALA A 293 9.33 -2.83 16.06
CA ALA A 293 9.34 -3.55 14.79
C ALA A 293 9.74 -5.03 14.97
N LYS A 294 10.76 -5.31 15.83
CA LYS A 294 11.14 -6.69 16.15
C LYS A 294 10.00 -7.48 16.81
N ARG A 295 9.30 -6.87 17.78
CA ARG A 295 8.13 -7.50 18.39
C ARG A 295 7.00 -7.77 17.41
N PHE A 296 6.74 -6.81 16.51
CA PHE A 296 5.74 -6.97 15.46
C PHE A 296 6.14 -8.13 14.52
N SER A 297 7.37 -8.13 14.02
CA SER A 297 7.85 -9.16 13.10
C SER A 297 7.82 -10.55 13.73
N GLN A 298 8.18 -10.67 15.00
CA GLN A 298 8.10 -11.94 15.73
C GLN A 298 6.64 -12.41 15.86
N ALA A 299 5.72 -11.54 16.24
CA ALA A 299 4.29 -11.86 16.35
C ALA A 299 3.68 -12.20 14.99
N TYR A 300 4.13 -11.53 13.92
CA TYR A 300 3.71 -11.84 12.55
C TYR A 300 4.15 -13.25 12.15
N TYR A 301 5.43 -13.58 12.39
CA TYR A 301 5.96 -14.91 12.11
C TYR A 301 5.23 -16.00 12.90
N GLU A 302 4.97 -15.78 14.19
CA GLU A 302 4.22 -16.71 15.03
C GLU A 302 2.79 -16.96 14.54
N LYS A 303 2.15 -15.93 13.98
CA LYS A 303 0.77 -16.01 13.48
C LYS A 303 0.66 -16.61 12.08
N TYR A 304 1.59 -16.26 11.17
CA TYR A 304 1.48 -16.58 9.75
C TYR A 304 2.52 -17.56 9.23
N GLY A 305 3.57 -17.86 10.00
CA GLY A 305 4.64 -18.80 9.61
C GLY A 305 5.66 -18.22 8.62
N GLU A 306 5.58 -16.92 8.32
CA GLU A 306 6.50 -16.20 7.45
C GLU A 306 6.85 -14.83 8.03
N TRP A 307 7.99 -14.26 7.64
CA TRP A 307 8.37 -12.92 8.08
C TRP A 307 7.59 -11.86 7.33
N PRO A 308 7.27 -10.71 7.98
CA PRO A 308 6.61 -9.60 7.30
C PRO A 308 7.53 -9.00 6.23
N ASP A 309 6.95 -8.65 5.09
CA ASP A 309 7.55 -7.71 4.15
C ASP A 309 7.25 -6.26 4.58
N SER A 310 7.65 -5.27 3.78
CA SER A 310 7.45 -3.86 4.12
C SER A 310 6.02 -3.36 3.97
N TYR A 311 5.11 -4.17 3.46
CA TYR A 311 3.69 -3.84 3.33
C TYR A 311 2.86 -4.33 4.53
N ALA A 312 3.40 -5.24 5.33
CA ALA A 312 2.77 -5.75 6.56
C ALA A 312 2.84 -4.71 7.75
#